data_e772fce4d2c9303a150fa9f6deef6349
#
_entry.id   e772fce4d2c9303a150fa9f6deef6349
#
_cell.length_a   1.000
_cell.length_b   1.000
_cell.length_c   1.000
_cell.angle_alpha   90.00
_cell.angle_beta   90.00
_cell.angle_gamma   90.00
#
_symmetry.space_group_name_H-M   'P 1'
#
loop_
_entity.id
_entity.type
_entity.pdbx_description
1 polymer ?
#
loop_
_entity_poly.entity_id
_entity_poly.type
_entity_poly.pdbx_seq_one_letter_code
_entity_poly.pdbx_strand_id
1 'polypeptide(L)'
;VTSTVPLFNPLDLSHTDDPYPRLAALRRELPVSTPLPGWHVVVRDADVRAVLADPEMWSSRRNNTSVAEERHLALSQLDPPDHTRLRRLLSPAFGRRVVEALEPVVREQAAVLADRLEPGADLVTAFTAPLPRAVLAAFCGVRDADAADYDRWAGAFTDLLGQRAHPEWPAFERWARRAVDGPALAGVLGQVDREEAVTFLHFLIVAGVPNLRLALGNLVLRLLGEDHWRAEGLPDAVEESLRLDPPALWQMRTATRDGVLAGTPVRAGQRLIAVVASANRDPERWGEDADAFRPGRPGPRAHLAFGKGPHACLGAALTRLQLRVAAEVLIERQPGLRLAPGFRFRRAGDFMSRGPAALPVHVELP
;
A
#
# COMPACT_ATOMS: atom_id res chain seq x y z
N VAL A 1 -20.40 -4.38 30.01
CA VAL A 1 -21.08 -5.12 28.94
C VAL A 1 -20.01 -5.79 28.12
N THR A 2 -19.88 -7.12 28.21
CA THR A 2 -18.99 -7.90 27.36
C THR A 2 -19.61 -7.96 25.96
N SER A 3 -19.03 -7.25 25.00
CA SER A 3 -19.44 -7.34 23.59
C SER A 3 -19.29 -8.77 23.10
N THR A 4 -20.28 -9.29 22.39
CA THR A 4 -20.24 -10.62 21.76
C THR A 4 -19.56 -10.59 20.39
N VAL A 5 -19.15 -9.40 19.92
CA VAL A 5 -18.49 -9.23 18.61
C VAL A 5 -17.07 -9.81 18.67
N PRO A 6 -16.73 -10.72 17.77
CA PRO A 6 -15.37 -11.25 17.67
C PRO A 6 -14.37 -10.12 17.40
N LEU A 7 -13.32 -10.04 18.23
CA LEU A 7 -12.29 -9.00 18.10
C LEU A 7 -11.48 -9.18 16.81
N PHE A 8 -11.14 -8.09 16.17
CA PHE A 8 -10.20 -8.09 15.05
C PHE A 8 -8.77 -8.16 15.61
N ASN A 9 -8.17 -9.34 15.53
CA ASN A 9 -6.75 -9.50 15.83
C ASN A 9 -5.97 -9.36 14.51
N PRO A 10 -5.15 -8.29 14.32
CA PRO A 10 -4.42 -8.07 13.08
C PRO A 10 -3.37 -9.16 12.78
N LEU A 11 -2.96 -9.95 13.80
CA LEU A 11 -2.01 -11.05 13.64
C LEU A 11 -2.68 -12.38 13.30
N ASP A 12 -4.01 -12.45 13.36
CA ASP A 12 -4.78 -13.65 13.04
C ASP A 12 -5.18 -13.66 11.56
N LEU A 13 -4.54 -14.53 10.79
CA LEU A 13 -4.76 -14.66 9.35
C LEU A 13 -6.08 -15.34 8.98
N SER A 14 -6.78 -15.99 9.93
CA SER A 14 -8.03 -16.71 9.64
C SER A 14 -9.19 -15.84 9.14
N HIS A 15 -9.09 -14.52 9.32
CA HIS A 15 -10.15 -13.56 8.97
C HIS A 15 -9.80 -12.67 7.79
N THR A 16 -8.71 -12.93 7.12
CA THR A 16 -8.08 -11.95 6.24
C THR A 16 -8.58 -12.01 4.79
N ASP A 17 -9.24 -13.08 4.38
CA ASP A 17 -9.84 -13.13 3.04
C ASP A 17 -11.02 -12.14 2.93
N ASP A 18 -11.86 -12.06 3.96
CA ASP A 18 -12.91 -11.04 4.06
C ASP A 18 -13.02 -10.49 5.50
N PRO A 19 -12.26 -9.45 5.85
CA PRO A 19 -12.31 -8.83 7.17
C PRO A 19 -13.51 -7.90 7.37
N TYR A 20 -14.19 -7.49 6.30
CA TYR A 20 -15.14 -6.37 6.30
C TYR A 20 -16.39 -6.59 7.13
N PRO A 21 -17.06 -7.76 7.15
CA PRO A 21 -18.22 -7.99 8.02
C PRO A 21 -17.89 -7.82 9.50
N ARG A 22 -16.74 -8.33 9.93
CA ARG A 22 -16.23 -8.17 11.30
C ARG A 22 -15.92 -6.71 11.63
N LEU A 23 -15.22 -6.02 10.72
CA LEU A 23 -14.89 -4.60 10.90
C LEU A 23 -16.16 -3.73 10.96
N ALA A 24 -17.19 -4.05 10.18
CA ALA A 24 -18.49 -3.37 10.22
C ALA A 24 -19.20 -3.55 11.58
N ALA A 25 -19.17 -4.75 12.15
CA ALA A 25 -19.70 -5.01 13.48
C ALA A 25 -18.93 -4.22 14.56
N LEU A 26 -17.60 -4.22 14.50
CA LEU A 26 -16.77 -3.46 15.44
C LEU A 26 -17.02 -1.95 15.35
N ARG A 27 -17.19 -1.37 14.15
CA ARG A 27 -17.52 0.06 14.01
C ARG A 27 -18.79 0.44 14.76
N ARG A 28 -19.81 -0.43 14.74
CA ARG A 28 -21.09 -0.17 15.43
C ARG A 28 -20.99 -0.36 16.94
N GLU A 29 -20.37 -1.44 17.39
CA GLU A 29 -20.50 -1.92 18.76
C GLU A 29 -19.28 -1.66 19.64
N LEU A 30 -18.07 -1.71 19.08
CA LEU A 30 -16.81 -1.62 19.82
C LEU A 30 -15.72 -0.92 18.98
N PRO A 31 -15.87 0.39 18.70
CA PRO A 31 -14.99 1.12 17.78
C PRO A 31 -13.52 1.19 18.20
N VAL A 32 -13.26 1.01 19.50
CA VAL A 32 -11.92 0.77 20.04
C VAL A 32 -11.95 -0.55 20.81
N SER A 33 -11.08 -1.48 20.42
CA SER A 33 -10.98 -2.80 21.05
C SER A 33 -9.54 -3.12 21.45
N THR A 34 -9.36 -4.09 22.35
CA THR A 34 -8.04 -4.51 22.85
C THR A 34 -7.89 -6.03 22.65
N PRO A 35 -7.59 -6.49 21.43
CA PRO A 35 -7.51 -7.91 21.12
C PRO A 35 -6.32 -8.63 21.77
N LEU A 36 -5.27 -7.88 22.11
CA LEU A 36 -4.07 -8.36 22.78
C LEU A 36 -3.68 -7.41 23.91
N PRO A 37 -3.05 -7.86 24.99
CA PRO A 37 -2.57 -6.99 26.07
C PRO A 37 -1.67 -5.87 25.53
N GLY A 38 -2.01 -4.62 25.82
CA GLY A 38 -1.26 -3.43 25.39
C GLY A 38 -1.41 -3.07 23.91
N TRP A 39 -2.34 -3.70 23.18
CA TRP A 39 -2.65 -3.38 21.79
C TRP A 39 -4.10 -2.91 21.66
N HIS A 40 -4.27 -1.75 21.10
CA HIS A 40 -5.58 -1.20 20.76
C HIS A 40 -5.81 -1.29 19.25
N VAL A 41 -7.06 -1.48 18.86
CA VAL A 41 -7.48 -1.44 17.46
C VAL A 41 -8.59 -0.40 17.33
N VAL A 42 -8.47 0.52 16.38
CA VAL A 42 -9.44 1.57 16.10
C VAL A 42 -9.96 1.44 14.67
N VAL A 43 -11.28 1.55 14.47
CA VAL A 43 -11.94 1.15 13.22
C VAL A 43 -12.85 2.23 12.59
N ARG A 44 -13.26 3.30 13.32
CA ARG A 44 -14.05 4.42 12.77
C ARG A 44 -13.20 5.43 12.03
N ASP A 45 -13.72 6.01 10.96
CA ASP A 45 -12.99 6.98 10.12
C ASP A 45 -12.48 8.18 10.93
N ALA A 46 -13.30 8.78 11.76
CA ALA A 46 -12.93 9.94 12.56
C ALA A 46 -11.73 9.65 13.49
N ASP A 47 -11.76 8.50 14.18
CA ASP A 47 -10.73 8.11 15.14
C ASP A 47 -9.42 7.71 14.41
N VAL A 48 -9.51 6.96 13.31
CA VAL A 48 -8.35 6.60 12.48
C VAL A 48 -7.69 7.86 11.93
N ARG A 49 -8.46 8.84 11.46
CA ARG A 49 -7.93 10.14 11.00
C ARG A 49 -7.23 10.91 12.10
N ALA A 50 -7.82 10.97 13.29
CA ALA A 50 -7.24 11.65 14.43
C ALA A 50 -5.87 11.04 14.79
N VAL A 51 -5.81 9.71 14.88
CA VAL A 51 -4.55 8.98 15.16
C VAL A 51 -3.47 9.26 14.12
N LEU A 52 -3.81 9.18 12.82
CA LEU A 52 -2.83 9.36 11.76
C LEU A 52 -2.36 10.82 11.60
N ALA A 53 -3.13 11.78 12.10
CA ALA A 53 -2.82 13.20 12.01
C ALA A 53 -1.99 13.74 13.20
N ASP A 54 -1.89 13.01 14.30
CA ASP A 54 -1.22 13.42 15.53
C ASP A 54 0.05 12.61 15.82
N PRO A 55 1.21 12.99 15.25
CA PRO A 55 2.47 12.32 15.49
C PRO A 55 3.05 12.57 16.89
N GLU A 56 2.56 13.59 17.61
CA GLU A 56 3.02 13.87 18.98
C GLU A 56 2.49 12.84 19.96
N MET A 57 1.22 12.46 19.82
CA MET A 57 0.61 11.40 20.62
C MET A 57 0.93 10.00 20.08
N TRP A 58 1.02 9.82 18.75
CA TRP A 58 1.08 8.54 18.08
C TRP A 58 2.34 8.38 17.23
N SER A 59 3.41 7.91 17.86
CA SER A 59 4.73 7.71 17.26
C SER A 59 4.70 6.60 16.18
N SER A 60 5.44 6.83 15.10
CA SER A 60 5.76 5.82 14.09
C SER A 60 7.05 5.05 14.36
N ARG A 61 7.88 5.50 15.31
CA ARG A 61 9.25 5.02 15.52
C ARG A 61 9.34 3.53 15.88
N ARG A 62 8.33 2.98 16.55
CA ARG A 62 8.29 1.57 16.97
C ARG A 62 7.32 0.71 16.17
N ASN A 63 6.95 1.16 14.97
CA ASN A 63 6.02 0.38 14.14
C ASN A 63 6.58 -0.99 13.74
N ASN A 64 7.91 -1.11 13.69
CA ASN A 64 8.62 -2.36 13.46
C ASN A 64 9.49 -2.63 14.69
N THR A 65 9.04 -3.44 15.58
CA THR A 65 9.60 -3.67 16.93
C THR A 65 10.78 -4.60 17.00
N SER A 66 11.27 -5.09 15.93
CA SER A 66 12.53 -5.77 15.89
C SER A 66 13.61 -4.80 15.45
N VAL A 67 14.13 -4.08 16.41
CA VAL A 67 15.53 -3.64 16.55
C VAL A 67 16.33 -3.67 15.24
N ALA A 68 15.93 -2.86 14.27
CA ALA A 68 16.96 -2.28 13.45
C ALA A 68 17.72 -1.31 14.38
N GLU A 69 19.02 -1.36 14.42
CA GLU A 69 19.84 -0.34 15.05
C GLU A 69 19.30 1.03 14.60
N GLU A 70 19.20 2.00 15.50
CA GLU A 70 18.54 3.30 15.23
C GLU A 70 18.99 4.01 13.95
N ARG A 71 20.18 3.67 13.46
CA ARG A 71 20.78 4.21 12.22
C ARG A 71 20.16 3.71 10.91
N HIS A 72 19.25 2.72 10.94
CA HIS A 72 18.65 2.13 9.73
C HIS A 72 17.13 2.30 9.66
N LEU A 73 16.57 3.31 10.34
CA LEU A 73 15.14 3.57 10.30
C LEU A 73 14.73 4.14 8.94
N ALA A 74 13.73 3.48 8.33
CA ALA A 74 13.10 3.99 7.11
C ALA A 74 12.24 5.24 7.40
N LEU A 75 11.96 6.03 6.37
CA LEU A 75 11.14 7.26 6.49
C LEU A 75 9.81 7.03 7.24
N SER A 76 9.17 5.86 7.05
CA SER A 76 7.91 5.49 7.72
C SER A 76 8.06 5.19 9.22
N GLN A 77 9.28 5.06 9.71
CA GLN A 77 9.63 4.72 11.10
C GLN A 77 10.21 5.89 11.88
N LEU A 78 10.40 7.04 11.23
CA LEU A 78 10.91 8.25 11.86
C LEU A 78 9.77 9.11 12.36
N ASP A 79 9.97 9.80 13.48
CA ASP A 79 9.10 10.87 13.95
C ASP A 79 9.73 12.25 13.66
N PRO A 80 8.95 13.35 13.71
CA PRO A 80 9.51 14.69 13.72
C PRO A 80 10.53 14.88 14.88
N PRO A 81 11.65 15.60 14.68
CA PRO A 81 11.99 16.41 13.49
C PRO A 81 12.67 15.63 12.35
N ASP A 82 13.22 14.43 12.60
CA ASP A 82 14.01 13.65 11.63
C ASP A 82 13.16 13.25 10.41
N HIS A 83 11.93 12.79 10.66
CA HIS A 83 10.96 12.54 9.60
C HIS A 83 10.75 13.76 8.70
N THR A 84 10.52 14.93 9.31
CA THR A 84 10.24 16.16 8.57
C THR A 84 11.43 16.58 7.72
N ARG A 85 12.65 16.47 8.27
CA ARG A 85 13.90 16.76 7.56
C ARG A 85 14.04 15.86 6.32
N LEU A 86 14.01 14.54 6.54
CA LEU A 86 14.23 13.56 5.47
C LEU A 86 13.12 13.63 4.41
N ARG A 87 11.85 13.73 4.84
CA ARG A 87 10.73 13.87 3.91
C ARG A 87 10.86 15.10 3.01
N ARG A 88 11.29 16.23 3.55
CA ARG A 88 11.51 17.46 2.76
C ARG A 88 12.57 17.25 1.68
N LEU A 89 13.66 16.56 2.00
CA LEU A 89 14.73 16.26 1.04
C LEU A 89 14.27 15.29 -0.06
N LEU A 90 13.46 14.28 0.28
CA LEU A 90 13.01 13.25 -0.65
C LEU A 90 11.79 13.64 -1.49
N SER A 91 10.95 14.58 -1.01
CA SER A 91 9.69 14.95 -1.69
C SER A 91 9.87 15.43 -3.15
N PRO A 92 10.94 16.15 -3.52
CA PRO A 92 11.14 16.58 -4.93
C PRO A 92 11.21 15.42 -5.92
N ALA A 93 11.70 14.22 -5.51
CA ALA A 93 11.73 13.04 -6.37
C ALA A 93 10.33 12.53 -6.76
N PHE A 94 9.29 12.88 -5.99
CA PHE A 94 7.89 12.54 -6.23
C PHE A 94 7.06 13.75 -6.69
N GLY A 95 7.75 14.83 -7.07
CA GLY A 95 7.11 16.02 -7.59
C GLY A 95 6.37 15.76 -8.89
N ARG A 96 5.33 16.57 -9.17
CA ARG A 96 4.43 16.39 -10.31
C ARG A 96 5.17 16.18 -11.64
N ARG A 97 6.17 16.99 -11.94
CA ARG A 97 6.94 16.88 -13.20
C ARG A 97 7.69 15.55 -13.33
N VAL A 98 8.28 15.07 -12.23
CA VAL A 98 9.01 13.79 -12.21
C VAL A 98 8.05 12.63 -12.42
N VAL A 99 6.89 12.67 -11.75
CA VAL A 99 5.86 11.64 -11.88
C VAL A 99 5.26 11.61 -13.28
N GLU A 100 4.90 12.77 -13.84
CA GLU A 100 4.35 12.88 -15.21
C GLU A 100 5.36 12.41 -16.27
N ALA A 101 6.65 12.63 -16.06
CA ALA A 101 7.69 12.15 -16.97
C ALA A 101 7.83 10.62 -17.04
N LEU A 102 7.25 9.90 -16.06
CA LEU A 102 7.23 8.42 -16.06
C LEU A 102 6.04 7.84 -16.83
N GLU A 103 5.05 8.65 -17.23
CA GLU A 103 3.86 8.14 -17.93
C GLU A 103 4.21 7.36 -19.21
N PRO A 104 5.12 7.82 -20.10
CA PRO A 104 5.51 7.05 -21.28
C PRO A 104 6.10 5.69 -20.92
N VAL A 105 6.91 5.61 -19.88
CA VAL A 105 7.51 4.35 -19.40
C VAL A 105 6.43 3.40 -18.89
N VAL A 106 5.48 3.90 -18.08
CA VAL A 106 4.37 3.08 -17.57
C VAL A 106 3.56 2.52 -18.73
N ARG A 107 3.23 3.36 -19.72
CA ARG A 107 2.44 3.00 -20.90
C ARG A 107 3.15 1.95 -21.76
N GLU A 108 4.44 2.16 -22.05
CA GLU A 108 5.25 1.20 -22.80
C GLU A 108 5.32 -0.16 -22.10
N GLN A 109 5.66 -0.18 -20.81
CA GLN A 109 5.78 -1.43 -20.06
C GLN A 109 4.43 -2.14 -19.92
N ALA A 110 3.35 -1.40 -19.68
CA ALA A 110 2.01 -1.97 -19.65
C ALA A 110 1.59 -2.58 -21.01
N ALA A 111 1.91 -1.91 -22.12
CA ALA A 111 1.62 -2.42 -23.46
C ALA A 111 2.38 -3.72 -23.76
N VAL A 112 3.69 -3.76 -23.46
CA VAL A 112 4.51 -4.98 -23.62
C VAL A 112 3.94 -6.15 -22.84
N LEU A 113 3.50 -5.91 -21.61
CA LEU A 113 2.92 -6.98 -20.77
C LEU A 113 1.54 -7.39 -21.23
N ALA A 114 0.69 -6.44 -21.65
CA ALA A 114 -0.66 -6.71 -22.15
C ALA A 114 -0.64 -7.50 -23.48
N ASP A 115 0.31 -7.17 -24.38
CA ASP A 115 0.47 -7.84 -25.68
C ASP A 115 0.99 -9.30 -25.54
N ARG A 116 1.58 -9.63 -24.40
CA ARG A 116 2.07 -10.98 -24.08
C ARG A 116 1.09 -11.85 -23.32
N LEU A 117 -0.11 -11.34 -23.03
CA LEU A 117 -1.11 -12.13 -22.32
C LEU A 117 -1.60 -13.28 -23.19
N GLU A 118 -1.44 -14.49 -22.68
CA GLU A 118 -1.94 -15.71 -23.31
C GLU A 118 -3.36 -16.04 -22.80
N PRO A 119 -4.17 -16.79 -23.57
CA PRO A 119 -5.43 -17.31 -23.08
C PRO A 119 -5.27 -18.12 -21.78
N GLY A 120 -6.05 -17.78 -20.75
CA GLY A 120 -5.97 -18.42 -19.44
C GLY A 120 -4.85 -17.91 -18.54
N ALA A 121 -4.21 -16.79 -18.89
CA ALA A 121 -3.17 -16.20 -18.08
C ALA A 121 -3.66 -15.81 -16.67
N ASP A 122 -2.76 -15.87 -15.71
CA ASP A 122 -2.93 -15.23 -14.40
C ASP A 122 -2.35 -13.82 -14.45
N LEU A 123 -3.23 -12.81 -14.37
CA LEU A 123 -2.82 -11.40 -14.42
C LEU A 123 -1.90 -10.98 -13.29
N VAL A 124 -1.91 -11.68 -12.15
CA VAL A 124 -0.98 -11.36 -11.08
C VAL A 124 0.45 -11.58 -11.52
N THR A 125 0.74 -12.72 -12.09
CA THR A 125 2.09 -13.09 -12.54
C THR A 125 2.46 -12.46 -13.89
N ALA A 126 1.48 -12.34 -14.80
CA ALA A 126 1.73 -11.86 -16.16
C ALA A 126 1.74 -10.32 -16.29
N PHE A 127 1.06 -9.59 -15.38
CA PHE A 127 0.87 -8.14 -15.52
C PHE A 127 1.09 -7.35 -14.24
N THR A 128 0.32 -7.65 -13.15
CA THR A 128 0.30 -6.75 -11.99
C THR A 128 1.56 -6.81 -11.14
N ALA A 129 2.30 -7.91 -11.14
CA ALA A 129 3.57 -8.03 -10.43
C ALA A 129 4.76 -7.47 -11.25
N PRO A 130 4.93 -7.75 -12.55
CA PRO A 130 6.08 -7.25 -13.31
C PRO A 130 6.05 -5.74 -13.55
N LEU A 131 4.87 -5.12 -13.75
CA LEU A 131 4.77 -3.71 -14.08
C LEU A 131 5.38 -2.77 -13.01
N PRO A 132 5.05 -2.89 -11.71
CA PRO A 132 5.65 -2.02 -10.69
C PRO A 132 7.17 -2.11 -10.61
N ARG A 133 7.75 -3.29 -10.85
CA ARG A 133 9.20 -3.50 -10.84
C ARG A 133 9.87 -2.76 -11.99
N ALA A 134 9.31 -2.90 -13.21
CA ALA A 134 9.83 -2.23 -14.39
C ALA A 134 9.79 -0.69 -14.23
N VAL A 135 8.70 -0.16 -13.69
CA VAL A 135 8.56 1.28 -13.45
C VAL A 135 9.51 1.76 -12.35
N LEU A 136 9.67 0.99 -11.27
CA LEU A 136 10.61 1.33 -10.19
C LEU A 136 12.06 1.31 -10.68
N ALA A 137 12.44 0.32 -11.49
CA ALA A 137 13.76 0.25 -12.11
C ALA A 137 14.05 1.48 -12.97
N ALA A 138 13.08 1.92 -13.77
CA ALA A 138 13.19 3.14 -14.56
C ALA A 138 13.26 4.40 -13.68
N PHE A 139 12.46 4.47 -12.63
CA PHE A 139 12.47 5.56 -11.66
C PHE A 139 13.82 5.70 -10.95
N CYS A 140 14.44 4.58 -10.56
CA CYS A 140 15.77 4.56 -9.94
C CYS A 140 16.91 4.73 -10.97
N GLY A 141 16.63 4.57 -12.26
CA GLY A 141 17.66 4.65 -13.33
C GLY A 141 18.65 3.48 -13.34
N VAL A 142 18.34 2.38 -12.66
CA VAL A 142 19.21 1.19 -12.56
C VAL A 142 18.43 -0.05 -13.02
N ARG A 143 18.87 -0.64 -14.14
CA ARG A 143 18.18 -1.76 -14.82
C ARG A 143 18.89 -3.11 -14.71
N ASP A 144 19.95 -3.19 -13.94
CA ASP A 144 20.81 -4.37 -13.85
C ASP A 144 20.33 -5.43 -12.83
N ALA A 145 19.21 -5.17 -12.13
CA ALA A 145 18.56 -6.14 -11.30
C ALA A 145 17.42 -6.83 -12.07
N ASP A 146 17.29 -8.12 -11.95
CA ASP A 146 16.16 -8.85 -12.52
C ASP A 146 14.88 -8.73 -11.63
N ALA A 147 13.76 -9.21 -12.15
CA ALA A 147 12.48 -9.17 -11.43
C ALA A 147 12.53 -9.98 -10.13
N ALA A 148 13.27 -11.09 -10.12
CA ALA A 148 13.41 -11.95 -8.96
C ALA A 148 14.24 -11.27 -7.85
N ASP A 149 15.21 -10.42 -8.21
CA ASP A 149 15.96 -9.61 -7.24
C ASP A 149 15.03 -8.69 -6.44
N TYR A 150 14.14 -7.97 -7.12
CA TYR A 150 13.19 -7.09 -6.44
C TYR A 150 12.27 -7.83 -5.48
N ASP A 151 11.81 -9.03 -5.84
CA ASP A 151 10.96 -9.85 -4.97
C ASP A 151 11.73 -10.36 -3.75
N ARG A 152 12.97 -10.80 -3.94
CA ARG A 152 13.83 -11.23 -2.84
C ARG A 152 14.12 -10.07 -1.88
N TRP A 153 14.42 -8.89 -2.40
CA TRP A 153 14.70 -7.71 -1.57
C TRP A 153 13.44 -7.17 -0.87
N ALA A 154 12.28 -7.23 -1.50
CA ALA A 154 11.02 -6.89 -0.84
C ALA A 154 10.70 -7.88 0.30
N GLY A 155 10.96 -9.19 0.10
CA GLY A 155 10.80 -10.21 1.12
C GLY A 155 11.78 -10.04 2.29
N ALA A 156 13.01 -9.59 2.00
CA ALA A 156 14.02 -9.33 3.02
C ALA A 156 13.56 -8.37 4.12
N PHE A 157 12.72 -7.40 3.81
CA PHE A 157 12.18 -6.48 4.81
C PHE A 157 11.27 -7.18 5.81
N THR A 158 10.47 -8.13 5.37
CA THR A 158 9.59 -8.91 6.25
C THR A 158 10.41 -9.73 7.24
N ASP A 159 11.55 -10.26 6.80
CA ASP A 159 12.48 -11.02 7.65
C ASP A 159 13.30 -10.11 8.58
N LEU A 160 13.62 -8.88 8.16
CA LEU A 160 14.21 -7.86 9.03
C LEU A 160 13.28 -7.46 10.18
N LEU A 161 11.95 -7.57 10.01
CA LEU A 161 11.00 -7.51 11.11
C LEU A 161 11.23 -8.66 12.12
N GLY A 162 11.76 -9.79 11.66
CA GLY A 162 12.11 -10.96 12.45
C GLY A 162 13.52 -10.94 13.07
N GLN A 163 14.25 -9.86 13.02
CA GLN A 163 15.63 -9.68 13.58
C GLN A 163 16.72 -10.55 12.92
N ARG A 164 16.53 -11.01 11.70
CA ARG A 164 17.54 -11.81 11.00
C ARG A 164 18.24 -10.99 9.92
N ALA A 165 19.57 -11.10 9.85
CA ALA A 165 20.33 -10.60 8.71
C ALA A 165 19.89 -11.39 7.46
N HIS A 166 19.23 -10.72 6.51
CA HIS A 166 18.78 -11.38 5.30
C HIS A 166 19.97 -11.62 4.35
N PRO A 167 20.13 -12.83 3.78
CA PRO A 167 21.26 -13.15 2.91
C PRO A 167 21.32 -12.32 1.62
N GLU A 168 20.19 -11.76 1.17
CA GLU A 168 20.11 -10.89 -0.01
C GLU A 168 20.59 -9.45 0.25
N TRP A 169 20.78 -9.06 1.51
CA TRP A 169 21.16 -7.67 1.84
C TRP A 169 22.43 -7.20 1.12
N PRO A 170 23.52 -7.97 1.03
CA PRO A 170 24.72 -7.52 0.31
C PRO A 170 24.48 -7.27 -1.19
N ALA A 171 23.62 -8.04 -1.84
CA ALA A 171 23.27 -7.84 -3.25
C ALA A 171 22.46 -6.57 -3.44
N PHE A 172 21.43 -6.38 -2.62
CA PHE A 172 20.62 -5.16 -2.58
C PHE A 172 21.49 -3.93 -2.30
N GLU A 173 22.35 -3.97 -1.29
CA GLU A 173 23.19 -2.83 -0.90
C GLU A 173 24.13 -2.39 -2.07
N ARG A 174 24.73 -3.34 -2.79
CA ARG A 174 25.53 -3.01 -3.97
C ARG A 174 24.71 -2.31 -5.06
N TRP A 175 23.49 -2.79 -5.32
CA TRP A 175 22.56 -2.17 -6.26
C TRP A 175 22.15 -0.77 -5.77
N ALA A 176 21.75 -0.62 -4.50
CA ALA A 176 21.32 0.65 -3.93
C ALA A 176 22.42 1.72 -3.97
N ARG A 177 23.67 1.35 -3.68
CA ARG A 177 24.81 2.27 -3.78
C ARG A 177 25.01 2.77 -5.20
N ARG A 178 24.83 1.94 -6.22
CA ARG A 178 24.86 2.38 -7.62
C ARG A 178 23.67 3.28 -7.97
N ALA A 179 22.49 2.97 -7.46
CA ALA A 179 21.29 3.78 -7.70
C ALA A 179 21.39 5.19 -7.06
N VAL A 180 22.02 5.30 -5.90
CA VAL A 180 22.31 6.60 -5.25
C VAL A 180 23.21 7.47 -6.14
N ASP A 181 24.22 6.87 -6.77
CA ASP A 181 25.18 7.55 -7.64
C ASP A 181 24.63 7.75 -9.07
N GLY A 182 23.47 7.15 -9.39
CA GLY A 182 22.84 7.18 -10.71
C GLY A 182 22.17 8.53 -11.03
N PRO A 183 22.09 8.93 -12.30
CA PRO A 183 21.63 10.25 -12.71
C PRO A 183 20.15 10.54 -12.37
N ALA A 184 19.32 9.50 -12.26
CA ALA A 184 17.89 9.66 -12.07
C ALA A 184 17.53 10.26 -10.69
N LEU A 185 18.22 9.84 -9.63
CA LEU A 185 17.96 10.28 -8.26
C LEU A 185 19.11 11.11 -7.66
N ALA A 186 20.22 11.31 -8.37
CA ALA A 186 21.42 11.99 -7.86
C ALA A 186 21.13 13.39 -7.31
N GLY A 187 20.25 14.16 -7.97
CA GLY A 187 19.89 15.51 -7.53
C GLY A 187 19.15 15.57 -6.19
N VAL A 188 18.48 14.49 -5.81
CA VAL A 188 17.70 14.36 -4.56
C VAL A 188 18.51 13.61 -3.51
N LEU A 189 19.01 12.42 -3.86
CA LEU A 189 19.74 11.56 -2.92
C LEU A 189 21.14 12.09 -2.58
N GLY A 190 21.73 12.90 -3.44
CA GLY A 190 23.00 13.59 -3.14
C GLY A 190 22.93 14.62 -2.00
N GLN A 191 21.72 15.00 -1.58
CA GLN A 191 21.49 15.89 -0.44
C GLN A 191 21.19 15.13 0.87
N VAL A 192 21.11 13.81 0.80
CA VAL A 192 20.77 12.91 1.91
C VAL A 192 22.04 12.15 2.31
N ASP A 193 22.17 11.83 3.59
CA ASP A 193 23.24 10.93 4.03
C ASP A 193 23.19 9.62 3.25
N ARG A 194 24.37 9.06 2.93
CA ARG A 194 24.46 7.89 2.04
C ARG A 194 23.74 6.66 2.59
N GLU A 195 23.80 6.43 3.88
CA GLU A 195 23.12 5.29 4.51
C GLU A 195 21.60 5.54 4.59
N GLU A 196 21.18 6.77 4.85
CA GLU A 196 19.77 7.15 4.75
C GLU A 196 19.23 6.96 3.31
N ALA A 197 20.04 7.30 2.29
CA ALA A 197 19.67 7.11 0.89
C ALA A 197 19.52 5.62 0.52
N VAL A 198 20.44 4.76 0.96
CA VAL A 198 20.36 3.30 0.78
C VAL A 198 19.12 2.73 1.47
N THR A 199 18.88 3.14 2.72
CA THR A 199 17.67 2.74 3.48
C THR A 199 16.39 3.19 2.78
N PHE A 200 16.39 4.40 2.22
CA PHE A 200 15.24 4.91 1.47
C PHE A 200 14.99 4.10 0.19
N LEU A 201 16.01 3.73 -0.56
CA LEU A 201 15.86 2.87 -1.75
C LEU A 201 15.32 1.49 -1.40
N HIS A 202 15.77 0.89 -0.29
CA HIS A 202 15.18 -0.34 0.21
C HIS A 202 13.69 -0.15 0.55
N PHE A 203 13.38 0.92 1.27
CA PHE A 203 12.00 1.24 1.59
C PHE A 203 11.13 1.46 0.34
N LEU A 204 11.67 2.04 -0.73
CA LEU A 204 10.95 2.18 -2.01
C LEU A 204 10.56 0.84 -2.62
N ILE A 205 11.45 -0.15 -2.59
CA ILE A 205 11.16 -1.49 -3.10
C ILE A 205 10.04 -2.13 -2.25
N VAL A 206 10.22 -2.13 -0.94
CA VAL A 206 9.28 -2.75 0.00
C VAL A 206 7.90 -2.10 -0.01
N ALA A 207 7.86 -0.77 -0.03
CA ALA A 207 6.60 -0.03 -0.01
C ALA A 207 5.95 0.05 -1.40
N GLY A 208 6.75 0.13 -2.46
CA GLY A 208 6.28 0.38 -3.82
C GLY A 208 5.85 -0.88 -4.55
N VAL A 209 6.69 -1.90 -4.61
CA VAL A 209 6.44 -3.07 -5.47
C VAL A 209 5.26 -3.92 -4.98
N PRO A 210 5.24 -4.45 -3.74
CA PRO A 210 4.16 -5.30 -3.27
C PRO A 210 2.82 -4.56 -3.20
N ASN A 211 2.79 -3.36 -2.63
CA ASN A 211 1.55 -2.61 -2.47
C ASN A 211 0.92 -2.23 -3.82
N LEU A 212 1.74 -1.85 -4.80
CA LEU A 212 1.23 -1.49 -6.12
C LEU A 212 0.73 -2.70 -6.90
N ARG A 213 1.42 -3.86 -6.78
CA ARG A 213 0.92 -5.14 -7.31
C ARG A 213 -0.47 -5.45 -6.78
N LEU A 214 -0.67 -5.34 -5.47
CA LEU A 214 -1.96 -5.60 -4.82
C LEU A 214 -3.02 -4.57 -5.23
N ALA A 215 -2.66 -3.28 -5.25
CA ALA A 215 -3.57 -2.21 -5.65
C ALA A 215 -4.03 -2.37 -7.11
N LEU A 216 -3.13 -2.71 -8.02
CA LEU A 216 -3.45 -2.96 -9.43
C LEU A 216 -4.33 -4.21 -9.59
N GLY A 217 -4.02 -5.28 -8.86
CA GLY A 217 -4.87 -6.48 -8.81
C GLY A 217 -6.28 -6.19 -8.29
N ASN A 218 -6.39 -5.41 -7.21
CA ASN A 218 -7.69 -4.98 -6.66
C ASN A 218 -8.47 -4.14 -7.67
N LEU A 219 -7.82 -3.18 -8.34
CA LEU A 219 -8.46 -2.34 -9.36
C LEU A 219 -9.00 -3.18 -10.51
N VAL A 220 -8.18 -4.04 -11.10
CA VAL A 220 -8.60 -4.91 -12.23
C VAL A 220 -9.74 -5.84 -11.80
N LEU A 221 -9.65 -6.43 -10.60
CA LEU A 221 -10.72 -7.26 -10.06
C LEU A 221 -12.04 -6.50 -9.94
N ARG A 222 -12.03 -5.23 -9.47
CA ARG A 222 -13.23 -4.39 -9.40
C ARG A 222 -13.76 -4.04 -10.77
N LEU A 223 -12.90 -3.62 -11.70
CA LEU A 223 -13.32 -3.25 -13.05
C LEU A 223 -13.98 -4.42 -13.79
N LEU A 224 -13.44 -5.63 -13.66
CA LEU A 224 -14.00 -6.83 -14.31
C LEU A 224 -15.23 -7.39 -13.57
N GLY A 225 -15.22 -7.36 -12.23
CA GLY A 225 -16.29 -7.94 -11.41
C GLY A 225 -17.55 -7.08 -11.30
N GLU A 226 -17.42 -5.77 -11.49
CA GLU A 226 -18.51 -4.79 -11.34
C GLU A 226 -18.97 -4.18 -12.69
N ASP A 227 -18.61 -4.82 -13.82
CA ASP A 227 -18.94 -4.37 -15.19
C ASP A 227 -18.49 -2.93 -15.49
N HIS A 228 -17.29 -2.57 -15.03
CA HIS A 228 -16.64 -1.29 -15.26
C HIS A 228 -15.40 -1.38 -16.17
N TRP A 229 -15.33 -2.43 -17.03
CA TRP A 229 -14.19 -2.64 -17.94
C TRP A 229 -14.24 -1.68 -19.13
N ARG A 230 -13.98 -0.39 -18.88
CA ARG A 230 -13.99 0.70 -19.84
C ARG A 230 -13.07 1.84 -19.40
N ALA A 231 -12.60 2.65 -20.32
CA ALA A 231 -11.71 3.78 -20.04
C ALA A 231 -12.41 5.00 -19.44
N GLU A 232 -13.72 5.18 -19.73
CA GLU A 232 -14.50 6.30 -19.19
C GLU A 232 -14.65 6.18 -17.68
N GLY A 233 -14.36 7.30 -16.98
CA GLY A 233 -14.46 7.36 -15.53
C GLY A 233 -13.36 6.62 -14.78
N LEU A 234 -12.31 6.14 -15.47
CA LEU A 234 -11.23 5.36 -14.87
C LEU A 234 -10.49 6.09 -13.72
N PRO A 235 -10.23 7.42 -13.77
CA PRO A 235 -9.65 8.11 -12.62
C PRO A 235 -10.49 7.98 -11.33
N ASP A 236 -11.81 8.04 -11.45
CA ASP A 236 -12.72 7.85 -10.31
C ASP A 236 -12.78 6.39 -9.85
N ALA A 237 -12.73 5.45 -10.78
CA ALA A 237 -12.67 4.02 -10.48
C ALA A 237 -11.38 3.66 -9.72
N VAL A 238 -10.25 4.30 -10.04
CA VAL A 238 -8.98 4.15 -9.32
C VAL A 238 -9.12 4.62 -7.86
N GLU A 239 -9.68 5.82 -7.63
CA GLU A 239 -9.86 6.32 -6.26
C GLU A 239 -10.84 5.44 -5.46
N GLU A 240 -11.92 4.99 -6.09
CA GLU A 240 -12.92 4.13 -5.44
C GLU A 240 -12.38 2.73 -5.14
N SER A 241 -11.58 2.15 -6.03
CA SER A 241 -10.88 0.90 -5.77
C SER A 241 -9.90 1.03 -4.58
N LEU A 242 -9.11 2.11 -4.55
CA LEU A 242 -8.22 2.41 -3.43
C LEU A 242 -8.99 2.61 -2.12
N ARG A 243 -10.16 3.22 -2.17
CA ARG A 243 -11.03 3.37 -1.00
C ARG A 243 -11.51 2.02 -0.49
N LEU A 244 -12.14 1.23 -1.34
CA LEU A 244 -12.77 -0.04 -0.95
C LEU A 244 -11.76 -1.12 -0.59
N ASP A 245 -10.71 -1.27 -1.39
CA ASP A 245 -9.71 -2.32 -1.25
C ASP A 245 -8.29 -1.74 -1.18
N PRO A 246 -7.98 -0.95 -0.12
CA PRO A 246 -6.62 -0.45 0.06
C PRO A 246 -5.66 -1.63 0.19
N PRO A 247 -4.49 -1.61 -0.49
CA PRO A 247 -3.51 -2.69 -0.40
C PRO A 247 -2.98 -2.87 1.03
N ALA A 248 -2.81 -1.78 1.79
CA ALA A 248 -2.48 -1.81 3.21
C ALA A 248 -3.78 -1.65 4.03
N LEU A 249 -4.12 -2.68 4.81
CA LEU A 249 -5.36 -2.71 5.59
C LEU A 249 -5.33 -1.79 6.81
N TRP A 250 -4.16 -1.58 7.40
CA TRP A 250 -3.99 -0.82 8.63
C TRP A 250 -2.58 -0.25 8.78
N GLN A 251 -2.44 0.65 9.71
CA GLN A 251 -1.17 1.24 10.11
C GLN A 251 -1.00 1.14 11.62
N MET A 252 0.23 0.88 12.07
CA MET A 252 0.55 0.80 13.50
C MET A 252 1.09 2.14 14.00
N ARG A 253 0.80 2.42 15.28
CA ARG A 253 1.38 3.52 16.04
C ARG A 253 1.68 3.06 17.46
N THR A 254 2.50 3.84 18.16
CA THR A 254 2.79 3.65 19.58
C THR A 254 2.46 4.92 20.34
N ALA A 255 1.72 4.83 21.43
CA ALA A 255 1.42 5.98 22.29
C ALA A 255 2.70 6.52 22.93
N THR A 256 2.96 7.81 22.80
CA THR A 256 4.13 8.49 23.40
C THR A 256 3.91 8.85 24.88
N ARG A 257 2.66 9.02 25.26
CA ARG A 257 2.19 9.40 26.61
C ARG A 257 0.85 8.77 26.92
N ASP A 258 0.44 8.87 28.17
CA ASP A 258 -0.92 8.50 28.58
C ASP A 258 -1.95 9.45 27.94
N GLY A 259 -3.11 8.90 27.57
CA GLY A 259 -4.19 9.66 26.94
C GLY A 259 -5.49 8.87 26.84
N VAL A 260 -6.41 9.39 26.04
CA VAL A 260 -7.72 8.77 25.79
C VAL A 260 -7.98 8.73 24.29
N LEU A 261 -8.41 7.56 23.80
CA LEU A 261 -8.83 7.36 22.42
C LEU A 261 -10.28 6.93 22.36
N ALA A 262 -11.15 7.79 21.83
CA ALA A 262 -12.60 7.55 21.75
C ALA A 262 -13.19 7.01 23.08
N GLY A 263 -12.82 7.65 24.20
CA GLY A 263 -13.26 7.25 25.56
C GLY A 263 -12.47 6.10 26.20
N THR A 264 -11.56 5.45 25.48
CA THR A 264 -10.73 4.35 25.99
C THR A 264 -9.39 4.89 26.51
N PRO A 265 -9.01 4.64 27.78
CA PRO A 265 -7.68 5.01 28.28
C PRO A 265 -6.57 4.25 27.56
N VAL A 266 -5.52 4.97 27.17
CA VAL A 266 -4.31 4.41 26.55
C VAL A 266 -3.10 4.89 27.34
N ARG A 267 -2.16 4.00 27.61
CA ARG A 267 -0.91 4.31 28.33
C ARG A 267 0.26 4.46 27.38
N ALA A 268 1.24 5.24 27.79
CA ALA A 268 2.51 5.37 27.09
C ALA A 268 3.11 3.98 26.77
N GLY A 269 3.65 3.81 25.56
CA GLY A 269 4.24 2.56 25.07
C GLY A 269 3.24 1.53 24.55
N GLN A 270 1.93 1.72 24.74
CA GLN A 270 0.92 0.84 24.15
C GLN A 270 0.81 1.03 22.63
N ARG A 271 0.50 -0.04 21.94
CA ARG A 271 0.39 -0.07 20.47
C ARG A 271 -1.03 0.18 20.02
N LEU A 272 -1.15 0.80 18.88
CA LEU A 272 -2.42 1.08 18.23
C LEU A 272 -2.38 0.65 16.77
N ILE A 273 -3.38 -0.09 16.35
CA ILE A 273 -3.67 -0.45 14.98
C ILE A 273 -4.79 0.44 14.47
N ALA A 274 -4.48 1.33 13.55
CA ALA A 274 -5.43 2.20 12.87
C ALA A 274 -5.90 1.51 11.58
N VAL A 275 -7.12 0.97 11.58
CA VAL A 275 -7.63 0.12 10.48
C VAL A 275 -8.18 0.98 9.35
N VAL A 276 -7.32 1.32 8.40
CA VAL A 276 -7.62 2.12 7.21
C VAL A 276 -8.73 1.50 6.37
N ALA A 277 -8.69 0.18 6.18
CA ALA A 277 -9.68 -0.55 5.40
C ALA A 277 -11.10 -0.45 6.01
N SER A 278 -11.19 -0.36 7.34
CA SER A 278 -12.44 -0.12 8.04
C SER A 278 -12.92 1.33 7.90
N ALA A 279 -12.04 2.29 8.13
CA ALA A 279 -12.33 3.72 8.02
C ALA A 279 -12.82 4.11 6.62
N ASN A 280 -12.25 3.51 5.58
CA ASN A 280 -12.64 3.72 4.19
C ASN A 280 -14.03 3.15 3.84
N ARG A 281 -14.64 2.39 4.73
CA ARG A 281 -15.99 1.81 4.58
C ARG A 281 -16.93 2.25 5.71
N ASP A 282 -16.58 3.32 6.40
CA ASP A 282 -17.39 3.85 7.49
C ASP A 282 -18.61 4.61 6.94
N PRO A 283 -19.87 4.15 7.22
CA PRO A 283 -21.07 4.80 6.70
C PRO A 283 -21.26 6.23 7.23
N GLU A 284 -20.72 6.57 8.40
CA GLU A 284 -20.74 7.96 8.90
C GLU A 284 -19.95 8.91 7.99
N ARG A 285 -18.97 8.40 7.29
CA ARG A 285 -18.13 9.16 6.34
C ARG A 285 -18.61 9.03 4.90
N TRP A 286 -18.99 7.83 4.47
CA TRP A 286 -19.15 7.47 3.06
C TRP A 286 -20.62 7.22 2.67
N GLY A 287 -21.56 7.30 3.62
CA GLY A 287 -22.98 7.01 3.41
C GLY A 287 -23.32 5.52 3.55
N GLU A 288 -24.58 5.19 3.47
CA GLU A 288 -25.08 3.81 3.67
C GLU A 288 -24.55 2.83 2.62
N ASP A 289 -24.22 3.33 1.43
CA ASP A 289 -23.62 2.57 0.33
C ASP A 289 -22.08 2.50 0.42
N ALA A 290 -21.50 2.68 1.61
CA ALA A 290 -20.05 2.71 1.84
C ALA A 290 -19.33 1.43 1.37
N ASP A 291 -20.01 0.29 1.31
CA ASP A 291 -19.49 -0.99 0.85
C ASP A 291 -19.65 -1.22 -0.67
N ALA A 292 -20.39 -0.36 -1.38
CA ALA A 292 -20.56 -0.47 -2.83
C ALA A 292 -19.42 0.18 -3.60
N PHE A 293 -19.03 -0.44 -4.74
CA PHE A 293 -18.10 0.16 -5.69
C PHE A 293 -18.84 1.18 -6.56
N ARG A 294 -18.59 2.45 -6.32
CA ARG A 294 -19.29 3.57 -6.97
C ARG A 294 -18.30 4.63 -7.45
N PRO A 295 -17.69 4.47 -8.63
CA PRO A 295 -16.89 5.51 -9.27
C PRO A 295 -17.70 6.81 -9.39
N GLY A 296 -17.04 7.96 -9.20
CA GLY A 296 -17.70 9.26 -9.19
C GLY A 296 -18.35 9.65 -7.85
N ARG A 297 -18.08 8.94 -6.77
CA ARG A 297 -18.48 9.30 -5.41
C ARG A 297 -17.92 10.69 -5.04
N PRO A 298 -18.71 11.56 -4.36
CA PRO A 298 -18.21 12.87 -3.94
C PRO A 298 -16.98 12.76 -3.02
N GLY A 299 -15.97 13.61 -3.27
CA GLY A 299 -14.74 13.65 -2.49
C GLY A 299 -13.89 12.37 -2.61
N PRO A 300 -13.67 11.82 -3.82
CA PRO A 300 -13.10 10.49 -4.00
C PRO A 300 -11.71 10.35 -3.37
N ARG A 301 -10.93 11.45 -3.28
CA ARG A 301 -9.58 11.46 -2.68
C ARG A 301 -9.54 11.59 -1.16
N ALA A 302 -10.70 11.59 -0.50
CA ALA A 302 -10.76 11.69 0.96
C ALA A 302 -10.51 10.37 1.68
N HIS A 303 -10.35 9.26 0.97
CA HIS A 303 -10.03 7.96 1.54
C HIS A 303 -8.63 7.94 2.20
N LEU A 304 -8.41 6.98 3.09
CA LEU A 304 -7.18 6.83 3.85
C LEU A 304 -6.20 5.78 3.28
N ALA A 305 -6.40 5.30 2.05
CA ALA A 305 -5.50 4.31 1.45
C ALA A 305 -4.03 4.79 1.38
N PHE A 306 -3.82 6.09 1.29
CA PHE A 306 -2.50 6.72 1.35
C PHE A 306 -2.13 7.28 2.73
N GLY A 307 -2.85 6.89 3.77
CA GLY A 307 -2.69 7.43 5.11
C GLY A 307 -3.13 8.90 5.22
N LYS A 308 -2.69 9.56 6.30
CA LYS A 308 -2.95 10.97 6.61
C LYS A 308 -1.82 11.56 7.45
N GLY A 309 -1.78 12.90 7.51
CA GLY A 309 -0.82 13.63 8.32
C GLY A 309 0.62 13.55 7.80
N PRO A 310 1.62 13.68 8.68
CA PRO A 310 3.02 13.71 8.28
C PRO A 310 3.46 12.48 7.47
N HIS A 311 2.93 11.32 7.79
CA HIS A 311 3.23 10.05 7.13
C HIS A 311 2.32 9.71 5.94
N ALA A 312 1.54 10.67 5.41
CA ALA A 312 0.81 10.46 4.16
C ALA A 312 1.76 9.97 3.05
N CYS A 313 1.32 9.02 2.24
CA CYS A 313 2.16 8.33 1.26
C CYS A 313 2.88 9.31 0.33
N LEU A 314 4.22 9.20 0.28
CA LEU A 314 5.07 10.02 -0.58
C LEU A 314 4.85 9.67 -2.06
N GLY A 315 4.62 8.38 -2.37
CA GLY A 315 4.41 7.86 -3.72
C GLY A 315 2.97 7.94 -4.23
N ALA A 316 2.04 8.61 -3.54
CA ALA A 316 0.62 8.61 -3.90
C ALA A 316 0.32 9.06 -5.34
N ALA A 317 1.04 10.08 -5.84
CA ALA A 317 0.89 10.54 -7.22
C ALA A 317 1.38 9.50 -8.24
N LEU A 318 2.53 8.88 -7.98
CA LEU A 318 3.10 7.84 -8.84
C LEU A 318 2.23 6.58 -8.84
N THR A 319 1.66 6.20 -7.70
CA THR A 319 0.71 5.07 -7.61
C THR A 319 -0.52 5.32 -8.47
N ARG A 320 -1.14 6.50 -8.35
CA ARG A 320 -2.31 6.88 -9.16
C ARG A 320 -2.01 6.86 -10.65
N LEU A 321 -0.87 7.40 -11.04
CA LEU A 321 -0.40 7.37 -12.43
C LEU A 321 -0.32 5.93 -12.94
N GLN A 322 0.36 5.06 -12.20
CA GLN A 322 0.55 3.66 -12.61
C GLN A 322 -0.78 2.91 -12.69
N LEU A 323 -1.66 3.05 -11.69
CA LEU A 323 -2.97 2.40 -11.69
C LEU A 323 -3.82 2.83 -12.89
N ARG A 324 -3.88 4.14 -13.16
CA ARG A 324 -4.65 4.69 -14.27
C ARG A 324 -4.10 4.23 -15.61
N VAL A 325 -2.83 4.47 -15.88
CA VAL A 325 -2.21 4.18 -17.19
C VAL A 325 -2.16 2.69 -17.47
N ALA A 326 -1.87 1.87 -16.45
CA ALA A 326 -1.88 0.40 -16.59
C ALA A 326 -3.28 -0.12 -16.96
N ALA A 327 -4.32 0.37 -16.30
CA ALA A 327 -5.69 -0.04 -16.59
C ALA A 327 -6.15 0.48 -17.95
N GLU A 328 -5.84 1.74 -18.34
CA GLU A 328 -6.11 2.29 -19.68
C GLU A 328 -5.55 1.38 -20.76
N VAL A 329 -4.26 1.05 -20.67
CA VAL A 329 -3.56 0.21 -21.66
C VAL A 329 -4.12 -1.20 -21.68
N LEU A 330 -4.40 -1.78 -20.51
CA LEU A 330 -4.93 -3.14 -20.44
C LEU A 330 -6.35 -3.22 -21.04
N ILE A 331 -7.20 -2.24 -20.81
CA ILE A 331 -8.53 -2.13 -21.42
C ILE A 331 -8.42 -1.96 -22.94
N GLU A 332 -7.52 -1.09 -23.40
CA GLU A 332 -7.29 -0.82 -24.82
C GLU A 332 -6.82 -2.07 -25.58
N ARG A 333 -5.87 -2.81 -24.99
CA ARG A 333 -5.25 -3.99 -25.62
C ARG A 333 -6.07 -5.26 -25.47
N GLN A 334 -6.87 -5.36 -24.42
CA GLN A 334 -7.64 -6.55 -24.05
C GLN A 334 -9.10 -6.18 -23.73
N PRO A 335 -9.87 -5.61 -24.67
CA PRO A 335 -11.25 -5.14 -24.43
C PRO A 335 -12.21 -6.29 -24.04
N GLY A 336 -11.97 -7.51 -24.53
CA GLY A 336 -12.73 -8.71 -24.21
C GLY A 336 -12.28 -9.45 -22.96
N LEU A 337 -11.43 -8.86 -22.13
CA LEU A 337 -10.92 -9.52 -20.92
C LEU A 337 -12.04 -9.76 -19.90
N ARG A 338 -12.09 -10.98 -19.35
CA ARG A 338 -13.04 -11.40 -18.31
C ARG A 338 -12.34 -12.23 -17.25
N LEU A 339 -12.90 -12.23 -16.03
CA LEU A 339 -12.48 -13.20 -15.02
C LEU A 339 -12.77 -14.63 -15.47
N ALA A 340 -11.88 -15.55 -15.16
CA ALA A 340 -12.11 -16.96 -15.47
C ALA A 340 -13.38 -17.48 -14.76
N PRO A 341 -14.18 -18.35 -15.41
CA PRO A 341 -15.35 -18.95 -14.79
C PRO A 341 -15.00 -19.62 -13.44
N GLY A 342 -15.83 -19.38 -12.44
CA GLY A 342 -15.62 -19.94 -11.11
C GLY A 342 -14.50 -19.28 -10.31
N PHE A 343 -14.00 -18.12 -10.73
CA PHE A 343 -13.03 -17.35 -9.94
C PHE A 343 -13.50 -17.18 -8.50
N ARG A 344 -12.60 -17.43 -7.58
CA ARG A 344 -12.80 -17.17 -6.14
C ARG A 344 -11.62 -16.35 -5.63
N PHE A 345 -11.91 -15.24 -4.98
CA PHE A 345 -10.87 -14.43 -4.35
C PHE A 345 -10.13 -15.24 -3.31
N ARG A 346 -8.80 -15.24 -3.42
CA ARG A 346 -7.89 -15.68 -2.37
C ARG A 346 -6.91 -14.54 -2.12
N ARG A 347 -6.67 -14.26 -0.86
CA ARG A 347 -5.80 -13.15 -0.47
C ARG A 347 -4.33 -13.49 -0.72
N ALA A 348 -3.63 -12.55 -1.35
CA ALA A 348 -2.17 -12.43 -1.28
C ALA A 348 -1.79 -11.38 -0.25
N GLY A 349 -0.54 -11.43 0.15
CA GLY A 349 0.06 -10.50 1.08
C GLY A 349 0.22 -11.10 2.47
N ASP A 350 0.80 -10.28 3.33
CA ASP A 350 1.01 -10.58 4.74
C ASP A 350 -0.22 -10.18 5.59
N PHE A 351 -0.06 -10.17 6.90
CA PHE A 351 -1.12 -9.78 7.84
C PHE A 351 -1.56 -8.30 7.72
N MET A 352 -0.77 -7.45 7.06
CA MET A 352 -1.06 -6.03 6.84
C MET A 352 -1.71 -5.74 5.49
N SER A 353 -1.57 -6.63 4.52
CA SER A 353 -1.84 -6.34 3.11
C SER A 353 -2.94 -7.21 2.53
N ARG A 354 -3.68 -6.70 1.53
CA ARG A 354 -4.74 -7.44 0.85
C ARG A 354 -4.82 -7.11 -0.63
N GLY A 355 -4.86 -8.16 -1.44
CA GLY A 355 -5.12 -8.17 -2.87
C GLY A 355 -5.21 -9.59 -3.37
N PRO A 356 -5.53 -9.84 -4.65
CA PRO A 356 -5.64 -11.18 -5.18
C PRO A 356 -4.28 -11.91 -5.21
N ALA A 357 -4.28 -13.17 -4.76
CA ALA A 357 -3.13 -14.06 -4.86
C ALA A 357 -2.91 -14.51 -6.31
N ALA A 358 -4.01 -14.75 -7.03
CA ALA A 358 -4.06 -15.04 -8.44
C ALA A 358 -5.29 -14.36 -9.04
N LEU A 359 -5.21 -13.97 -10.30
CA LEU A 359 -6.30 -13.35 -11.04
C LEU A 359 -6.38 -13.99 -12.44
N PRO A 360 -6.86 -15.26 -12.53
CA PRO A 360 -6.98 -15.95 -13.79
C PRO A 360 -8.05 -15.28 -14.65
N VAL A 361 -7.71 -15.07 -15.93
CA VAL A 361 -8.58 -14.40 -16.91
C VAL A 361 -8.67 -15.19 -18.19
N HIS A 362 -9.70 -14.90 -18.98
CA HIS A 362 -9.83 -15.32 -20.37
C HIS A 362 -10.22 -14.11 -21.22
N VAL A 363 -9.97 -14.21 -22.51
CA VAL A 363 -10.39 -13.21 -23.49
C VAL A 363 -11.59 -13.77 -24.22
N GLU A 364 -12.75 -13.09 -24.13
CA GLU A 364 -13.86 -13.35 -25.01
C GLU A 364 -13.50 -12.84 -26.40
N LEU A 365 -13.46 -13.72 -27.38
CA LEU A 365 -13.35 -13.36 -28.80
C LEU A 365 -14.65 -12.68 -29.22
N PRO A 366 -14.58 -11.58 -29.97
CA PRO A 366 -15.76 -10.88 -30.46
C PRO A 366 -16.65 -11.71 -31.36
#